data_01c241f36785c2132f682bf263cd330f
#
_entry.id   01c241f36785c2132f682bf263cd330f
#
_cell.length_a   1.000
_cell.length_b   1.000
_cell.length_c   1.000
_cell.angle_alpha   90.00
_cell.angle_beta   90.00
_cell.angle_gamma   90.00
#
_symmetry.space_group_name_H-M   'P 1'
#
loop_
_entity.id
_entity.type
_entity.pdbx_description
1 polymer ?
#
loop_
_entity_poly.entity_id
_entity_poly.type
_entity_poly.pdbx_seq_one_letter_code
_entity_poly.pdbx_strand_id
1 'polypeptide(L)'
;AGLTMVPLDVRRREDSSSPVMLAAAKRCTGFWFSGGDQNRVGDKIVGTPLQKLILERYAEGAGIGGTSAGAAIMSRIMLTGDDRDGKEALTEIGKGAYRTREGMGFLPESCIVDQHFLRRNRQNRLFSVMMEHPDHLGLGIDEATALVVKGGRATVLGEHGVMVFDPGHLKLDKVDGFQDMQIHLM
;
A
#
# COMPACT_ATOMS: atom_id res chain seq x y z
N ALA A 1 -11.42 -12.21 23.77
CA ALA A 1 -11.67 -10.77 23.96
C ALA A 1 -12.40 -10.25 22.73
N GLY A 2 -13.57 -9.66 22.93
CA GLY A 2 -14.36 -9.10 21.85
C GLY A 2 -13.78 -7.74 21.39
N LEU A 3 -13.73 -7.51 20.08
CA LEU A 3 -13.45 -6.20 19.50
C LEU A 3 -14.76 -5.44 19.30
N THR A 4 -14.78 -4.17 19.67
CA THR A 4 -15.88 -3.28 19.31
C THR A 4 -15.57 -2.62 17.97
N MET A 5 -16.38 -2.91 16.97
CA MET A 5 -16.23 -2.33 15.64
C MET A 5 -17.01 -1.03 15.53
N VAL A 6 -16.33 0.01 15.08
CA VAL A 6 -16.91 1.34 14.83
C VAL A 6 -16.75 1.65 13.34
N PRO A 7 -17.82 1.64 12.53
CA PRO A 7 -17.71 1.94 11.12
C PRO A 7 -17.41 3.44 10.91
N LEU A 8 -16.37 3.73 10.14
CA LEU A 8 -16.04 5.06 9.65
C LEU A 8 -16.46 5.15 8.18
N ASP A 9 -17.74 5.44 7.93
CA ASP A 9 -18.33 5.45 6.57
C ASP A 9 -18.03 6.78 5.88
N VAL A 10 -16.88 6.83 5.18
CA VAL A 10 -16.45 8.00 4.41
C VAL A 10 -16.95 7.89 2.97
N ARG A 11 -18.08 8.50 2.68
CA ARG A 11 -18.69 8.49 1.34
C ARG A 11 -18.20 9.62 0.46
N ARG A 12 -17.91 10.78 1.04
CA ARG A 12 -17.41 11.98 0.38
C ARG A 12 -16.19 12.51 1.13
N ARG A 13 -15.39 13.34 0.48
CA ARG A 13 -14.17 13.91 1.08
C ARG A 13 -14.48 14.78 2.31
N GLU A 14 -15.61 15.47 2.29
CA GLU A 14 -16.07 16.34 3.38
C GLU A 14 -16.33 15.54 4.66
N ASP A 15 -16.75 14.27 4.55
CA ASP A 15 -16.97 13.39 5.70
C ASP A 15 -15.71 13.21 6.54
N SER A 16 -14.52 13.25 5.89
CA SER A 16 -13.20 13.14 6.53
C SER A 16 -12.81 14.38 7.38
N SER A 17 -13.62 15.41 7.35
CA SER A 17 -13.48 16.62 8.20
C SER A 17 -14.62 16.73 9.21
N SER A 18 -15.57 15.79 9.21
CA SER A 18 -16.73 15.83 10.11
C SER A 18 -16.30 15.69 11.57
N PRO A 19 -16.74 16.58 12.48
CA PRO A 19 -16.45 16.45 13.91
C PRO A 19 -16.88 15.11 14.52
N VAL A 20 -17.99 14.55 14.04
CA VAL A 20 -18.51 13.24 14.50
C VAL A 20 -17.55 12.12 14.08
N MET A 21 -17.09 12.16 12.82
CA MET A 21 -16.14 11.17 12.29
C MET A 21 -14.80 11.25 13.04
N LEU A 22 -14.27 12.44 13.23
CA LEU A 22 -13.02 12.66 13.95
C LEU A 22 -13.13 12.23 15.42
N ALA A 23 -14.25 12.54 16.09
CA ALA A 23 -14.48 12.09 17.48
C ALA A 23 -14.58 10.56 17.59
N ALA A 24 -15.17 9.89 16.59
CA ALA A 24 -15.22 8.43 16.53
C ALA A 24 -13.81 7.85 16.33
N ALA A 25 -13.07 8.33 15.33
CA ALA A 25 -11.72 7.88 15.03
C ALA A 25 -10.75 8.10 16.21
N LYS A 26 -10.86 9.20 16.94
CA LYS A 26 -10.02 9.51 18.11
C LYS A 26 -10.08 8.44 19.21
N ARG A 27 -11.21 7.75 19.35
CA ARG A 27 -11.41 6.69 20.34
C ARG A 27 -10.95 5.31 19.90
N CYS A 28 -10.63 5.14 18.62
CA CYS A 28 -10.19 3.85 18.10
C CYS A 28 -8.78 3.49 18.56
N THR A 29 -8.57 2.25 18.92
CA THR A 29 -7.26 1.67 19.25
C THR A 29 -6.63 0.92 18.09
N GLY A 30 -7.33 0.86 16.97
CA GLY A 30 -6.85 0.30 15.71
C GLY A 30 -7.77 0.67 14.56
N PHE A 31 -7.23 0.60 13.34
CA PHE A 31 -7.94 0.90 12.10
C PHE A 31 -7.74 -0.22 11.10
N TRP A 32 -8.84 -0.63 10.47
CA TRP A 32 -8.84 -1.63 9.42
C TRP A 32 -9.40 -1.06 8.13
N PHE A 33 -8.62 -1.14 7.06
CA PHE A 33 -9.03 -0.70 5.74
C PHE A 33 -9.45 -1.91 4.89
N SER A 34 -10.71 -1.92 4.49
CA SER A 34 -11.27 -2.99 3.66
C SER A 34 -10.75 -2.94 2.22
N GLY A 35 -11.01 -4.03 1.48
CA GLY A 35 -10.77 -4.09 0.05
C GLY A 35 -11.72 -3.20 -0.77
N GLY A 36 -11.48 -3.17 -2.07
CA GLY A 36 -12.23 -2.39 -3.04
C GLY A 36 -11.30 -1.62 -3.98
N ASP A 37 -11.53 -0.32 -4.12
CA ASP A 37 -10.73 0.57 -4.96
C ASP A 37 -9.92 1.54 -4.08
N GLN A 38 -8.61 1.39 -4.09
CA GLN A 38 -7.68 2.23 -3.31
C GLN A 38 -7.71 3.71 -3.71
N ASN A 39 -8.09 4.02 -4.95
CA ASN A 39 -8.23 5.40 -5.40
C ASN A 39 -9.28 6.15 -4.59
N ARG A 40 -10.35 5.48 -4.17
CA ARG A 40 -11.38 6.06 -3.31
C ARG A 40 -10.84 6.50 -1.95
N VAL A 41 -9.88 5.74 -1.38
CA VAL A 41 -9.22 6.15 -0.14
C VAL A 41 -8.35 7.37 -0.39
N GLY A 42 -7.56 7.38 -1.48
CA GLY A 42 -6.80 8.54 -1.90
C GLY A 42 -7.66 9.80 -2.05
N ASP A 43 -8.79 9.68 -2.76
CA ASP A 43 -9.68 10.81 -3.03
C ASP A 43 -10.35 11.37 -1.78
N LYS A 44 -10.71 10.49 -0.83
CA LYS A 44 -11.59 10.85 0.28
C LYS A 44 -10.85 11.09 1.60
N ILE A 45 -9.70 10.43 1.81
CA ILE A 45 -9.02 10.43 3.11
C ILE A 45 -7.64 11.08 3.03
N VAL A 46 -6.86 10.84 1.97
CA VAL A 46 -5.50 11.39 1.87
C VAL A 46 -5.52 12.92 1.84
N GLY A 47 -4.65 13.54 2.65
CA GLY A 47 -4.57 14.99 2.81
C GLY A 47 -5.71 15.62 3.62
N THR A 48 -6.47 14.83 4.39
CA THR A 48 -7.59 15.32 5.21
C THR A 48 -7.28 15.29 6.71
N PRO A 49 -8.09 15.97 7.53
CA PRO A 49 -7.98 15.86 8.99
C PRO A 49 -8.11 14.43 9.51
N LEU A 50 -8.90 13.57 8.86
CA LEU A 50 -9.03 12.17 9.25
C LEU A 50 -7.73 11.40 9.04
N GLN A 51 -7.02 11.58 7.90
CA GLN A 51 -5.70 10.96 7.71
C GLN A 51 -4.73 11.41 8.81
N LYS A 52 -4.65 12.71 9.04
CA LYS A 52 -3.75 13.26 10.08
C LYS A 52 -4.03 12.61 11.43
N LEU A 53 -5.29 12.54 11.84
CA LEU A 53 -5.70 11.92 13.10
C LEU A 53 -5.33 10.43 13.16
N ILE A 54 -5.55 9.67 12.09
CA ILE A 54 -5.19 8.24 12.05
C ILE A 54 -3.69 8.05 12.16
N LEU A 55 -2.88 8.89 11.50
CA LEU A 55 -1.41 8.86 11.62
C LEU A 55 -0.95 9.22 13.04
N GLU A 56 -1.57 10.20 13.69
CA GLU A 56 -1.30 10.55 15.09
C GLU A 56 -1.62 9.36 16.01
N ARG A 57 -2.78 8.73 15.83
CA ARG A 57 -3.17 7.53 16.60
C ARG A 57 -2.21 6.35 16.36
N TYR A 58 -1.74 6.17 15.11
CA TYR A 58 -0.73 5.16 14.78
C TYR A 58 0.59 5.43 15.49
N ALA A 59 1.06 6.67 15.51
CA ALA A 59 2.26 7.06 16.25
C ALA A 59 2.12 6.84 17.77
N GLU A 60 0.89 6.93 18.32
CA GLU A 60 0.56 6.62 19.71
C GLU A 60 0.39 5.11 19.99
N GLY A 61 0.53 4.26 18.98
CA GLY A 61 0.51 2.80 19.11
C GLY A 61 -0.78 2.11 18.68
N ALA A 62 -1.70 2.82 18.00
CA ALA A 62 -2.86 2.17 17.42
C ALA A 62 -2.46 1.18 16.33
N GLY A 63 -3.10 0.00 16.32
CA GLY A 63 -2.89 -1.00 15.28
C GLY A 63 -3.45 -0.56 13.92
N ILE A 64 -2.71 -0.79 12.85
CA ILE A 64 -3.18 -0.53 11.48
C ILE A 64 -3.19 -1.83 10.71
N GLY A 65 -4.24 -2.07 9.94
CA GLY A 65 -4.33 -3.21 9.04
C GLY A 65 -5.22 -2.94 7.83
N GLY A 66 -5.05 -3.74 6.80
CA GLY A 66 -5.88 -3.63 5.61
C GLY A 66 -5.72 -4.81 4.68
N THR A 67 -6.74 -5.05 3.87
CA THR A 67 -6.78 -6.13 2.89
C THR A 67 -6.97 -5.60 1.48
N SER A 68 -6.29 -6.20 0.49
CA SER A 68 -6.41 -5.83 -0.93
C SER A 68 -6.11 -4.33 -1.15
N ALA A 69 -7.08 -3.53 -1.59
CA ALA A 69 -6.95 -2.06 -1.69
C ALA A 69 -6.48 -1.44 -0.36
N GLY A 70 -6.97 -1.96 0.78
CA GLY A 70 -6.54 -1.53 2.11
C GLY A 70 -5.07 -1.86 2.41
N ALA A 71 -4.49 -2.90 1.81
CA ALA A 71 -3.06 -3.16 1.89
C ALA A 71 -2.25 -2.21 0.98
N ALA A 72 -2.75 -1.93 -0.22
CA ALA A 72 -2.07 -1.04 -1.17
C ALA A 72 -1.88 0.39 -0.62
N ILE A 73 -2.85 0.90 0.18
CA ILE A 73 -2.75 2.25 0.76
C ILE A 73 -1.72 2.37 1.90
N MET A 74 -1.14 1.28 2.38
CA MET A 74 -0.21 1.31 3.52
C MET A 74 1.08 2.06 3.20
N SER A 75 1.54 1.99 1.96
CA SER A 75 2.71 2.75 1.49
C SER A 75 2.37 4.21 1.20
N ARG A 76 3.40 5.07 1.22
CA ARG A 76 3.26 6.47 0.82
C ARG A 76 3.10 6.59 -0.69
N ILE A 77 3.88 5.84 -1.46
CA ILE A 77 3.70 5.68 -2.89
C ILE A 77 2.77 4.50 -3.09
N MET A 78 1.56 4.76 -3.55
CA MET A 78 0.50 3.78 -3.73
C MET A 78 0.27 3.50 -5.21
N LEU A 79 0.35 2.24 -5.60
CA LEU A 79 -0.09 1.78 -6.93
C LEU A 79 -1.61 1.93 -7.05
N THR A 80 -2.09 2.60 -8.12
CA THR A 80 -3.53 2.86 -8.30
C THR A 80 -4.32 1.63 -8.73
N GLY A 81 -3.66 0.67 -9.34
CA GLY A 81 -4.31 -0.49 -9.95
C GLY A 81 -4.57 -0.32 -11.44
N ASP A 82 -4.48 0.90 -11.95
CA ASP A 82 -4.63 1.23 -13.36
C ASP A 82 -3.25 1.36 -14.02
N ASP A 83 -3.14 0.93 -15.27
CA ASP A 83 -2.02 1.29 -16.12
C ASP A 83 -2.17 2.74 -16.63
N ARG A 84 -1.17 3.22 -17.38
CA ARG A 84 -1.20 4.57 -17.96
C ARG A 84 -2.44 4.84 -18.81
N ASP A 85 -2.98 3.82 -19.46
CA ASP A 85 -4.12 3.92 -20.37
C ASP A 85 -5.46 3.58 -19.68
N GLY A 86 -5.44 3.32 -18.37
CA GLY A 86 -6.62 2.96 -17.58
C GLY A 86 -7.08 1.51 -17.79
N LYS A 87 -6.19 0.66 -18.26
CA LYS A 87 -6.42 -0.77 -18.48
C LYS A 87 -5.61 -1.58 -17.48
N GLU A 88 -6.11 -2.71 -17.04
CA GLU A 88 -5.31 -3.68 -16.26
C GLU A 88 -4.40 -4.49 -17.21
N ALA A 89 -3.53 -3.82 -17.96
CA ALA A 89 -2.58 -4.44 -18.86
C ALA A 89 -1.31 -4.81 -18.09
N LEU A 90 -1.25 -6.04 -17.59
CA LEU A 90 -0.12 -6.55 -16.81
C LEU A 90 1.07 -7.01 -17.70
N THR A 91 1.04 -6.68 -18.98
CA THR A 91 2.01 -7.15 -19.98
C THR A 91 3.16 -6.19 -20.24
N GLU A 92 3.01 -4.93 -19.84
CA GLU A 92 4.04 -3.92 -20.05
C GLU A 92 5.04 -3.86 -18.90
N ILE A 93 6.32 -3.66 -19.24
CA ILE A 93 7.37 -3.29 -18.31
C ILE A 93 7.99 -2.01 -18.83
N GLY A 94 8.03 -0.94 -18.01
CA GLY A 94 8.64 0.33 -18.39
C GLY A 94 8.28 1.45 -17.45
N LYS A 95 9.10 2.49 -17.43
CA LYS A 95 8.84 3.69 -16.64
C LYS A 95 7.57 4.38 -17.14
N GLY A 96 6.72 4.81 -16.24
CA GLY A 96 5.45 5.46 -16.55
C GLY A 96 4.37 4.53 -17.10
N ALA A 97 4.59 3.20 -17.13
CA ALA A 97 3.59 2.25 -17.57
C ALA A 97 2.40 2.17 -16.61
N TYR A 98 2.65 2.38 -15.32
CA TYR A 98 1.63 2.30 -14.27
C TYR A 98 1.53 3.60 -13.49
N ARG A 99 0.35 3.88 -12.99
CA ARG A 99 0.09 5.09 -12.21
C ARG A 99 0.31 4.85 -10.72
N THR A 100 0.94 5.83 -10.10
CA THR A 100 1.04 5.90 -8.64
C THR A 100 0.39 7.19 -8.14
N ARG A 101 0.06 7.21 -6.87
CA ARG A 101 -0.42 8.40 -6.16
C ARG A 101 -0.07 8.31 -4.68
N GLU A 102 -0.34 9.35 -3.93
CA GLU A 102 -0.11 9.36 -2.50
C GLU A 102 -1.08 8.39 -1.80
N GLY A 103 -0.52 7.50 -0.95
CA GLY A 103 -1.24 6.62 -0.05
C GLY A 103 -1.26 7.14 1.38
N MET A 104 -1.54 6.26 2.34
CA MET A 104 -1.67 6.66 3.75
C MET A 104 -0.33 6.85 4.48
N GLY A 105 0.74 6.16 4.04
CA GLY A 105 2.08 6.34 4.59
C GLY A 105 2.31 5.73 5.98
N PHE A 106 1.74 4.55 6.26
CA PHE A 106 1.96 3.83 7.52
C PHE A 106 3.28 3.04 7.53
N LEU A 107 3.74 2.61 6.37
CA LEU A 107 5.02 1.94 6.21
C LEU A 107 6.16 2.95 6.08
N PRO A 108 7.43 2.52 6.26
CA PRO A 108 8.59 3.35 5.93
C PRO A 108 8.46 3.94 4.52
N GLU A 109 8.93 5.18 4.33
CA GLU A 109 8.81 5.88 3.05
C GLU A 109 9.43 5.11 1.88
N SER A 110 10.45 4.29 2.17
CA SER A 110 11.13 3.44 1.19
C SER A 110 10.40 2.14 0.84
N CYS A 111 9.13 1.97 1.20
CA CYS A 111 8.37 0.76 0.90
C CYS A 111 7.21 1.04 -0.04
N ILE A 112 7.06 0.22 -1.08
CA ILE A 112 5.91 0.22 -2.01
C ILE A 112 5.23 -1.14 -1.94
N VAL A 113 3.91 -1.15 -1.68
CA VAL A 113 3.13 -2.38 -1.56
C VAL A 113 2.31 -2.64 -2.82
N ASP A 114 2.37 -3.88 -3.29
CA ASP A 114 1.41 -4.45 -4.21
C ASP A 114 0.75 -5.70 -3.60
N GLN A 115 -0.45 -6.05 -4.03
CA GLN A 115 -1.28 -7.09 -3.44
C GLN A 115 -1.94 -7.99 -4.51
N HIS A 116 -2.48 -9.16 -4.12
CA HIS A 116 -2.89 -10.24 -5.04
C HIS A 116 -1.77 -10.59 -6.03
N PHE A 117 -0.53 -10.61 -5.55
CA PHE A 117 0.64 -10.35 -6.36
C PHE A 117 0.88 -11.43 -7.41
N LEU A 118 1.13 -12.66 -6.98
CA LEU A 118 1.31 -13.79 -7.90
C LEU A 118 -0.02 -14.23 -8.52
N ARG A 119 -1.09 -14.20 -7.72
CA ARG A 119 -2.41 -14.61 -8.19
C ARG A 119 -2.89 -13.85 -9.41
N ARG A 120 -2.52 -12.57 -9.53
CA ARG A 120 -2.93 -11.70 -10.64
C ARG A 120 -1.77 -11.29 -11.55
N ASN A 121 -0.63 -11.98 -11.50
CA ASN A 121 0.55 -11.74 -12.34
C ASN A 121 1.02 -10.27 -12.32
N ARG A 122 1.10 -9.67 -11.12
CA ARG A 122 1.37 -8.23 -10.95
C ARG A 122 2.83 -7.84 -10.92
N GLN A 123 3.73 -8.78 -11.23
CA GLN A 123 5.17 -8.57 -11.20
C GLN A 123 5.59 -7.39 -12.09
N ASN A 124 5.07 -7.34 -13.33
CA ASN A 124 5.45 -6.32 -14.30
C ASN A 124 5.14 -4.90 -13.81
N ARG A 125 4.01 -4.70 -13.14
CA ARG A 125 3.66 -3.37 -12.65
C ARG A 125 4.52 -2.95 -11.45
N LEU A 126 4.85 -3.85 -10.55
CA LEU A 126 5.75 -3.52 -9.46
C LEU A 126 7.16 -3.25 -9.97
N PHE A 127 7.69 -4.06 -10.91
CA PHE A 127 8.94 -3.80 -11.59
C PHE A 127 8.98 -2.40 -12.22
N SER A 128 7.93 -2.03 -12.96
CA SER A 128 7.86 -0.73 -13.62
C SER A 128 7.92 0.42 -12.62
N VAL A 129 7.20 0.32 -11.51
CA VAL A 129 7.22 1.34 -10.46
C VAL A 129 8.56 1.37 -9.74
N MET A 130 9.21 0.22 -9.52
CA MET A 130 10.55 0.16 -8.92
C MET A 130 11.61 0.84 -9.80
N MET A 131 11.44 0.83 -11.13
CA MET A 131 12.34 1.58 -12.04
C MET A 131 12.22 3.10 -11.88
N GLU A 132 11.07 3.59 -11.42
CA GLU A 132 10.85 5.01 -11.10
C GLU A 132 11.31 5.37 -9.69
N HIS A 133 11.34 4.39 -8.79
CA HIS A 133 11.69 4.52 -7.38
C HIS A 133 12.80 3.53 -6.98
N PRO A 134 14.03 3.69 -7.53
CA PRO A 134 15.11 2.71 -7.38
C PRO A 134 15.72 2.66 -5.98
N ASP A 135 15.28 3.48 -5.07
CA ASP A 135 15.66 3.56 -3.66
C ASP A 135 14.59 2.96 -2.71
N HIS A 136 13.53 2.36 -3.28
CA HIS A 136 12.44 1.77 -2.51
C HIS A 136 12.45 0.25 -2.57
N LEU A 137 11.96 -0.39 -1.51
CA LEU A 137 11.64 -1.82 -1.48
C LEU A 137 10.26 -2.07 -2.07
N GLY A 138 10.15 -2.98 -3.03
CA GLY A 138 8.88 -3.46 -3.53
C GLY A 138 8.39 -4.68 -2.71
N LEU A 139 7.16 -4.64 -2.22
CA LEU A 139 6.56 -5.69 -1.40
C LEU A 139 5.33 -6.25 -2.11
N GLY A 140 5.49 -7.38 -2.78
CA GLY A 140 4.42 -8.10 -3.46
C GLY A 140 3.76 -9.14 -2.55
N ILE A 141 2.60 -8.82 -1.97
CA ILE A 141 1.88 -9.68 -1.01
C ILE A 141 0.83 -10.49 -1.76
N ASP A 142 0.85 -11.81 -1.61
CA ASP A 142 -0.12 -12.67 -2.27
C ASP A 142 -1.40 -12.87 -1.45
N GLU A 143 -2.38 -13.55 -2.05
CA GLU A 143 -3.65 -13.90 -1.39
C GLU A 143 -3.41 -14.85 -0.22
N ALA A 144 -4.36 -14.93 0.70
CA ALA A 144 -4.28 -15.71 1.93
C ALA A 144 -2.97 -15.50 2.74
N THR A 145 -2.36 -14.32 2.58
CA THR A 145 -1.07 -13.97 3.18
C THR A 145 -1.11 -12.59 3.80
N ALA A 146 -0.51 -12.43 4.96
CA ALA A 146 -0.34 -11.15 5.64
C ALA A 146 1.14 -10.85 5.89
N LEU A 147 1.54 -9.60 5.66
CA LEU A 147 2.83 -9.08 6.09
C LEU A 147 2.63 -8.23 7.34
N VAL A 148 3.12 -8.72 8.47
CA VAL A 148 3.07 -8.01 9.76
C VAL A 148 4.37 -7.26 9.97
N VAL A 149 4.28 -5.92 10.04
CA VAL A 149 5.45 -5.06 10.25
C VAL A 149 5.41 -4.48 11.67
N LYS A 150 6.47 -4.70 12.43
CA LYS A 150 6.61 -4.19 13.80
C LYS A 150 8.09 -3.98 14.16
N GLY A 151 8.44 -2.80 14.66
CA GLY A 151 9.79 -2.54 15.17
C GLY A 151 10.90 -2.76 14.15
N GLY A 152 10.68 -2.41 12.89
CA GLY A 152 11.64 -2.58 11.79
C GLY A 152 11.78 -4.04 11.30
N ARG A 153 10.92 -4.93 11.77
CA ARG A 153 10.87 -6.34 11.31
C ARG A 153 9.57 -6.62 10.60
N ALA A 154 9.65 -7.46 9.56
CA ALA A 154 8.50 -7.98 8.85
C ALA A 154 8.39 -9.50 9.09
N THR A 155 7.17 -9.98 9.29
CA THR A 155 6.85 -11.41 9.46
C THR A 155 5.73 -11.78 8.51
N VAL A 156 5.93 -12.82 7.74
CA VAL A 156 4.90 -13.37 6.83
C VAL A 156 4.06 -14.39 7.57
N LEU A 157 2.74 -14.25 7.48
CA LEU A 157 1.76 -15.17 8.04
C LEU A 157 0.76 -15.55 6.95
N GLY A 158 0.45 -16.82 6.82
CA GLY A 158 -0.57 -17.30 5.88
C GLY A 158 -0.12 -18.51 5.07
N GLU A 159 -0.82 -18.74 3.95
CA GLU A 159 -0.63 -19.95 3.12
C GLU A 159 0.36 -19.73 1.97
N HIS A 160 0.53 -18.47 1.54
CA HIS A 160 1.41 -18.12 0.43
C HIS A 160 2.54 -17.20 0.91
N GLY A 161 3.21 -16.53 -0.02
CA GLY A 161 4.41 -15.78 0.26
C GLY A 161 4.30 -14.28 0.02
N VAL A 162 5.37 -13.60 0.35
CA VAL A 162 5.64 -12.21 0.00
C VAL A 162 6.92 -12.17 -0.82
N MET A 163 6.85 -11.58 -2.02
CA MET A 163 8.04 -11.29 -2.81
C MET A 163 8.56 -9.90 -2.43
N VAL A 164 9.84 -9.85 -2.07
CA VAL A 164 10.53 -8.60 -1.78
C VAL A 164 11.49 -8.29 -2.91
N PHE A 165 11.31 -7.13 -3.51
CA PHE A 165 12.17 -6.59 -4.56
C PHE A 165 13.09 -5.56 -3.93
N ASP A 166 14.37 -5.89 -3.83
CA ASP A 166 15.39 -5.02 -3.25
C ASP A 166 16.23 -4.40 -4.37
N PRO A 167 16.11 -3.09 -4.59
CA PRO A 167 16.87 -2.38 -5.61
C PRO A 167 18.26 -1.95 -5.13
N GLY A 168 18.71 -2.35 -3.94
CA GLY A 168 19.96 -1.86 -3.33
C GLY A 168 21.20 -1.94 -4.23
N HIS A 169 21.16 -2.78 -5.28
CA HIS A 169 22.19 -2.88 -6.30
C HIS A 169 21.68 -2.61 -7.72
N LEU A 170 20.45 -2.08 -7.85
CA LEU A 170 19.79 -1.85 -9.11
C LEU A 170 20.59 -0.89 -10.00
N LYS A 171 20.91 -1.36 -11.20
CA LYS A 171 21.44 -0.51 -12.28
C LYS A 171 20.37 -0.31 -13.32
N LEU A 172 19.94 0.93 -13.50
CA LEU A 172 19.04 1.30 -14.58
C LEU A 172 19.84 1.49 -15.86
N ASP A 173 19.46 0.80 -16.91
CA ASP A 173 20.06 0.99 -18.22
C ASP A 173 19.40 2.17 -18.95
N LYS A 174 20.07 2.65 -20.02
CA LYS A 174 19.57 3.74 -20.88
C LYS A 174 18.28 3.34 -21.67
N VAL A 175 18.07 2.08 -21.84
CA VAL A 175 16.85 1.49 -22.41
C VAL A 175 16.06 0.92 -21.24
N ASP A 176 14.84 1.34 -21.02
CA ASP A 176 13.90 0.97 -19.94
C ASP A 176 14.07 -0.46 -19.37
N GLY A 177 15.25 -0.74 -18.84
CA GLY A 177 15.67 -2.01 -18.26
C GLY A 177 16.35 -1.81 -16.92
N PHE A 178 16.53 -2.90 -16.20
CA PHE A 178 17.28 -2.90 -14.95
C PHE A 178 18.11 -4.20 -14.85
N GLN A 179 19.22 -4.13 -14.12
CA GLN A 179 20.08 -5.24 -13.79
C GLN A 179 20.35 -5.24 -12.28
N ASP A 180 20.75 -6.40 -11.76
CA ASP A 180 21.20 -6.58 -10.37
C ASP A 180 20.11 -6.29 -9.30
N MET A 181 18.80 -6.36 -9.63
CA MET A 181 17.75 -6.36 -8.63
C MET A 181 17.72 -7.68 -7.88
N GLN A 182 17.73 -7.64 -6.56
CA GLN A 182 17.54 -8.81 -5.74
C GLN A 182 16.07 -9.07 -5.48
N ILE A 183 15.65 -10.34 -5.60
CA ILE A 183 14.28 -10.78 -5.33
C ILE A 183 14.34 -11.86 -4.26
N HIS A 184 13.65 -11.64 -3.16
CA HIS A 184 13.54 -12.58 -2.06
C HIS A 184 12.09 -13.07 -1.94
N LEU A 185 11.92 -14.37 -1.75
CA LEU A 185 10.64 -14.96 -1.39
C LEU A 185 10.64 -15.26 0.12
N MET A 186 9.67 -14.72 0.82
CA MET A 186 9.49 -14.87 2.27
C MET A 186 8.20 -15.63 2.59
#